data_8f58a9e1663673b64a162d6b994c2ec8
#
_entry.id   8f58a9e1663673b64a162d6b994c2ec8
#
_cell.length_a   1.000
_cell.length_b   1.000
_cell.length_c   1.000
_cell.angle_alpha   90.00
_cell.angle_beta   90.00
_cell.angle_gamma   90.00
#
_symmetry.space_group_name_H-M   'P 1'
#
loop_
_entity.id
_entity.type
_entity.pdbx_description
1 polymer ?
#
loop_
_entity_poly.entity_id
_entity_poly.type
_entity_poly.pdbx_seq_one_letter_code
_entity_poly.pdbx_strand_id
1 'polypeptide(L)'
;VRYNVIRWVSSAYPSYGAIGPSFANPRTGQILGSDITIEWYSGSSTPTMDELFSFKNEGASEAINAHFHNDGTACTLANELKSQFLMGTTFAEVNSEDPKTISRAHKEFLYYLVLHEMGHTLGLNHNMKSSQMLSPTDLHNTAITEKIGLIGSVMDYPAINLATDKTKQGNFYTTKPGPYDLWAIEFGYKEFDEKTEEAELQKILSRSTDPNLAFGNDADDMRSPGKAIDPRVMVNDLSSDAIGNAEERFKIVNSIMPKLKGKYSKNGESYAELRSRFNMLNGQRRNMAAVVSRYVGGVFIDRSFVGQNSTVKPFTPVSKVQQKRAIEVLNKY
;
A
#
# COMPACT_ATOMS: atom_id res chain seq x y z
N VAL A 1 26.87 -13.47 10.45
CA VAL A 1 26.71 -13.09 9.03
C VAL A 1 27.38 -11.74 8.84
N ARG A 2 28.21 -11.57 7.77
CA ARG A 2 28.95 -10.31 7.51
C ARG A 2 28.16 -9.31 6.66
N TYR A 3 27.04 -9.74 6.07
CA TYR A 3 26.30 -8.93 5.09
C TYR A 3 24.81 -9.11 5.31
N ASN A 4 24.04 -8.07 5.11
CA ASN A 4 22.60 -8.15 4.92
C ASN A 4 22.32 -8.66 3.51
N VAL A 5 21.26 -9.46 3.34
CA VAL A 5 20.98 -10.16 2.09
C VAL A 5 19.55 -9.90 1.65
N ILE A 6 19.37 -9.71 0.35
CA ILE A 6 18.06 -9.81 -0.30
C ILE A 6 18.08 -11.14 -1.06
N ARG A 7 17.13 -12.01 -0.77
CA ARG A 7 17.06 -13.33 -1.39
C ARG A 7 15.68 -13.61 -1.98
N TRP A 8 15.68 -14.29 -3.10
CA TRP A 8 14.51 -14.94 -3.64
C TRP A 8 14.38 -16.34 -3.07
N VAL A 9 13.17 -16.71 -2.69
CA VAL A 9 12.81 -18.08 -2.31
C VAL A 9 11.64 -18.55 -3.16
N SER A 10 11.48 -19.86 -3.29
CA SER A 10 10.36 -20.46 -4.00
C SER A 10 9.81 -21.59 -3.16
N SER A 11 8.69 -21.34 -2.53
CA SER A 11 7.99 -22.30 -1.66
C SER A 11 6.79 -22.88 -2.41
N ALA A 12 6.55 -24.17 -2.23
CA ALA A 12 5.36 -24.82 -2.80
C ALA A 12 4.07 -24.23 -2.20
N TYR A 13 4.11 -23.85 -0.94
CA TYR A 13 3.03 -23.20 -0.20
C TYR A 13 3.62 -22.02 0.59
N PRO A 14 3.74 -20.83 -0.03
CA PRO A 14 4.31 -19.68 0.62
C PRO A 14 3.41 -19.19 1.75
N SER A 15 3.99 -19.02 2.94
CA SER A 15 3.29 -18.49 4.12
C SER A 15 3.34 -16.96 4.21
N TYR A 16 4.16 -16.31 3.39
CA TYR A 16 4.28 -14.86 3.26
C TYR A 16 4.64 -14.51 1.82
N GLY A 17 4.46 -13.25 1.43
CA GLY A 17 4.87 -12.76 0.11
C GLY A 17 6.29 -12.19 0.11
N ALA A 18 6.59 -11.37 1.12
CA ALA A 18 7.92 -10.88 1.45
C ALA A 18 8.03 -10.66 2.96
N ILE A 19 9.23 -10.60 3.48
CA ILE A 19 9.49 -10.33 4.89
C ILE A 19 10.89 -9.71 5.05
N GLY A 20 10.98 -8.66 5.87
CA GLY A 20 12.22 -7.94 6.19
C GLY A 20 12.53 -7.96 7.69
N PRO A 21 12.87 -9.11 8.29
CA PRO A 21 13.22 -9.18 9.72
C PRO A 21 14.55 -8.53 10.01
N SER A 22 14.68 -7.95 11.19
CA SER A 22 15.94 -7.52 11.77
C SER A 22 16.29 -8.34 13.00
N PHE A 23 17.59 -8.52 13.24
CA PHE A 23 18.12 -9.17 14.42
C PHE A 23 18.74 -8.10 15.31
N ALA A 24 18.07 -7.77 16.40
CA ALA A 24 18.52 -6.73 17.32
C ALA A 24 19.17 -7.31 18.57
N ASN A 25 20.16 -6.60 19.09
CA ASN A 25 20.71 -6.87 20.41
C ASN A 25 19.64 -6.58 21.48
N PRO A 26 19.22 -7.58 22.28
CA PRO A 26 18.12 -7.39 23.23
C PRO A 26 18.43 -6.42 24.37
N ARG A 27 19.70 -6.06 24.57
CA ARG A 27 20.12 -5.13 25.63
C ARG A 27 20.18 -3.68 25.15
N THR A 28 20.49 -3.46 23.87
CA THR A 28 20.77 -2.11 23.35
C THR A 28 19.79 -1.69 22.26
N GLY A 29 19.03 -2.63 21.68
CA GLY A 29 18.20 -2.38 20.49
C GLY A 29 19.01 -2.26 19.19
N GLN A 30 20.35 -2.34 19.23
CA GLN A 30 21.18 -2.24 18.03
C GLN A 30 20.85 -3.36 17.05
N ILE A 31 20.57 -3.00 15.81
CA ILE A 31 20.35 -3.95 14.72
C ILE A 31 21.70 -4.57 14.33
N LEU A 32 21.83 -5.87 14.53
CA LEU A 32 23.05 -6.65 14.25
C LEU A 32 23.11 -7.19 12.83
N GLY A 33 21.95 -7.31 12.19
CA GLY A 33 21.80 -7.78 10.82
C GLY A 33 20.34 -7.84 10.41
N SER A 34 20.09 -7.92 9.11
CA SER A 34 18.76 -8.09 8.53
C SER A 34 18.85 -8.85 7.22
N ASP A 35 17.86 -9.67 6.94
CA ASP A 35 17.72 -10.40 5.69
C ASP A 35 16.33 -10.17 5.11
N ILE A 36 16.23 -9.66 3.89
CA ILE A 36 14.97 -9.56 3.17
C ILE A 36 14.79 -10.84 2.38
N THR A 37 13.63 -11.48 2.56
CA THR A 37 13.25 -12.67 1.81
C THR A 37 12.00 -12.38 1.01
N ILE A 38 12.02 -12.64 -0.30
CA ILE A 38 10.92 -12.38 -1.22
C ILE A 38 10.54 -13.70 -1.87
N GLU A 39 9.29 -14.11 -1.75
CA GLU A 39 8.77 -15.26 -2.48
C GLU A 39 8.71 -14.97 -3.98
N TRP A 40 9.26 -15.88 -4.77
CA TRP A 40 9.31 -15.75 -6.23
C TRP A 40 7.94 -15.45 -6.84
N TYR A 41 6.94 -16.12 -6.33
CA TYR A 41 5.58 -15.95 -6.81
C TYR A 41 5.03 -14.51 -6.56
N SER A 42 5.43 -13.86 -5.48
CA SER A 42 5.04 -12.48 -5.17
C SER A 42 5.75 -11.46 -6.06
N GLY A 43 7.01 -11.74 -6.42
CA GLY A 43 7.81 -10.89 -7.31
C GLY A 43 7.58 -11.15 -8.80
N SER A 44 6.87 -12.21 -9.17
CA SER A 44 6.61 -12.55 -10.56
C SER A 44 5.34 -11.87 -11.10
N SER A 45 5.32 -11.59 -12.38
CA SER A 45 4.13 -11.09 -13.08
C SER A 45 3.15 -12.22 -13.48
N THR A 46 3.51 -13.47 -13.21
CA THR A 46 2.70 -14.62 -13.61
C THR A 46 1.74 -15.00 -12.50
N PRO A 47 0.43 -15.17 -12.77
CA PRO A 47 -0.50 -15.74 -11.81
C PRO A 47 -0.05 -17.14 -11.39
N THR A 48 -0.17 -17.47 -10.10
CA THR A 48 0.13 -18.83 -9.64
C THR A 48 -0.99 -19.80 -9.98
N MET A 49 -0.63 -21.09 -10.09
CA MET A 49 -1.62 -22.15 -10.31
C MET A 49 -2.66 -22.18 -9.18
N ASP A 50 -2.29 -21.86 -7.94
CA ASP A 50 -3.22 -21.82 -6.81
C ASP A 50 -4.23 -20.67 -6.93
N GLU A 51 -3.82 -19.49 -7.43
CA GLU A 51 -4.77 -18.42 -7.77
C GLU A 51 -5.67 -18.81 -8.93
N LEU A 52 -5.16 -19.61 -9.86
CA LEU A 52 -5.92 -20.10 -10.99
C LEU A 52 -6.94 -21.17 -10.58
N PHE A 53 -6.62 -21.99 -9.60
CA PHE A 53 -7.42 -23.14 -9.17
C PHE A 53 -8.01 -23.02 -7.75
N SER A 54 -7.87 -21.90 -7.07
CA SER A 54 -8.28 -21.69 -5.67
C SER A 54 -9.79 -21.74 -5.45
N PHE A 55 -10.39 -22.90 -5.73
CA PHE A 55 -11.76 -23.24 -5.31
C PHE A 55 -11.84 -23.77 -3.87
N LYS A 56 -10.73 -24.03 -3.22
CA LYS A 56 -10.72 -24.82 -1.98
C LYS A 56 -10.18 -24.13 -0.73
N ASN A 57 -9.65 -22.90 -0.80
CA ASN A 57 -8.87 -22.37 0.32
C ASN A 57 -9.24 -20.95 0.79
N GLU A 58 -10.49 -20.52 0.67
CA GLU A 58 -10.91 -19.35 1.47
C GLU A 58 -10.68 -19.63 2.97
N GLY A 59 -10.92 -20.85 3.44
CA GLY A 59 -10.65 -21.23 4.83
C GLY A 59 -9.19 -21.49 5.18
N ALA A 60 -8.35 -21.95 4.24
CA ALA A 60 -6.93 -22.20 4.53
C ALA A 60 -6.10 -20.90 4.49
N SER A 61 -6.44 -19.96 3.59
CA SER A 61 -5.86 -18.63 3.59
C SER A 61 -6.20 -17.86 4.86
N GLU A 62 -7.44 -17.94 5.34
CA GLU A 62 -7.84 -17.35 6.62
C GLU A 62 -7.16 -18.04 7.81
N ALA A 63 -7.00 -19.35 7.80
CA ALA A 63 -6.33 -20.08 8.87
C ALA A 63 -4.82 -19.80 8.92
N ILE A 64 -4.15 -19.71 7.77
CA ILE A 64 -2.74 -19.33 7.67
C ILE A 64 -2.57 -17.87 8.09
N ASN A 65 -3.39 -16.97 7.56
CA ASN A 65 -3.38 -15.56 7.97
C ASN A 65 -3.72 -15.40 9.46
N ALA A 66 -4.68 -16.13 10.01
CA ALA A 66 -5.01 -16.08 11.42
C ALA A 66 -3.87 -16.57 12.32
N HIS A 67 -3.07 -17.54 11.88
CA HIS A 67 -1.93 -18.04 12.66
C HIS A 67 -0.78 -17.04 12.73
N PHE A 68 -0.53 -16.27 11.67
CA PHE A 68 0.48 -15.20 11.64
C PHE A 68 -0.02 -13.85 12.14
N HIS A 69 -1.33 -13.58 12.10
CA HIS A 69 -1.90 -12.32 12.59
C HIS A 69 -1.98 -12.21 14.12
N ASN A 70 -1.72 -13.28 14.87
CA ASN A 70 -1.82 -13.23 16.33
C ASN A 70 -0.65 -12.52 17.01
N ASP A 71 0.47 -12.33 16.32
CA ASP A 71 1.66 -11.65 16.87
C ASP A 71 2.08 -10.36 16.11
N GLY A 72 1.35 -9.99 15.04
CA GLY A 72 1.59 -8.73 14.33
C GLY A 72 2.84 -8.69 13.46
N THR A 73 3.49 -9.83 13.20
CA THR A 73 4.79 -9.89 12.51
C THR A 73 4.72 -10.20 11.01
N ALA A 74 3.57 -10.64 10.47
CA ALA A 74 3.45 -10.98 9.05
C ALA A 74 3.07 -9.76 8.20
N CYS A 75 3.95 -9.37 7.28
CA CYS A 75 3.68 -8.38 6.25
C CYS A 75 2.89 -9.02 5.10
N THR A 76 1.72 -8.48 4.78
CA THR A 76 0.87 -8.94 3.67
C THR A 76 1.04 -8.11 2.39
N LEU A 77 1.91 -7.09 2.40
CA LEU A 77 2.11 -6.15 1.30
C LEU A 77 2.34 -6.86 -0.03
N ALA A 78 3.17 -7.89 -0.05
CA ALA A 78 3.52 -8.55 -1.30
C ALA A 78 2.30 -9.19 -1.99
N ASN A 79 1.33 -9.70 -1.22
CA ASN A 79 0.07 -10.24 -1.75
C ASN A 79 -0.84 -9.13 -2.28
N GLU A 80 -0.96 -8.03 -1.52
CA GLU A 80 -1.73 -6.86 -1.94
C GLU A 80 -1.12 -6.25 -3.20
N LEU A 81 0.19 -6.02 -3.22
CA LEU A 81 0.91 -5.50 -4.38
C LEU A 81 0.78 -6.39 -5.60
N LYS A 82 0.80 -7.72 -5.44
CA LYS A 82 0.59 -8.64 -6.54
C LYS A 82 -0.79 -8.48 -7.17
N SER A 83 -1.85 -8.36 -6.35
CA SER A 83 -3.20 -8.08 -6.83
C SER A 83 -3.27 -6.75 -7.57
N GLN A 84 -2.62 -5.71 -7.05
CA GLN A 84 -2.54 -4.39 -7.68
C GLN A 84 -1.73 -4.44 -8.98
N PHE A 85 -0.62 -5.18 -9.01
CA PHE A 85 0.18 -5.36 -10.23
C PHE A 85 -0.59 -6.14 -11.31
N LEU A 86 -1.31 -7.19 -10.92
CA LEU A 86 -2.17 -7.94 -11.84
C LEU A 86 -3.28 -7.06 -12.43
N MET A 87 -3.81 -6.12 -11.64
CA MET A 87 -4.73 -5.10 -12.12
C MET A 87 -4.07 -4.22 -13.19
N GLY A 88 -2.87 -3.70 -12.92
CA GLY A 88 -2.11 -2.86 -13.86
C GLY A 88 -1.78 -3.57 -15.16
N THR A 89 -1.30 -4.81 -15.10
CA THR A 89 -1.00 -5.62 -16.28
C THR A 89 -2.26 -5.95 -17.08
N THR A 90 -3.36 -6.32 -16.43
CA THR A 90 -4.64 -6.55 -17.10
C THR A 90 -5.11 -5.31 -17.83
N PHE A 91 -5.02 -4.14 -17.21
CA PHE A 91 -5.37 -2.87 -17.81
C PHE A 91 -4.51 -2.60 -19.07
N ALA A 92 -3.19 -2.75 -18.97
CA ALA A 92 -2.27 -2.53 -20.08
C ALA A 92 -2.49 -3.53 -21.22
N GLU A 93 -2.61 -4.81 -20.93
CA GLU A 93 -2.79 -5.87 -21.92
C GLU A 93 -4.12 -5.76 -22.66
N VAL A 94 -5.23 -5.49 -21.95
CA VAL A 94 -6.56 -5.32 -22.55
C VAL A 94 -6.64 -4.10 -23.45
N ASN A 95 -5.87 -3.06 -23.12
CA ASN A 95 -5.79 -1.83 -23.89
C ASN A 95 -4.65 -1.83 -24.92
N SER A 96 -3.95 -2.95 -25.09
CA SER A 96 -2.84 -3.12 -26.05
C SER A 96 -1.75 -2.05 -25.89
N GLU A 97 -1.35 -1.79 -24.63
CA GLU A 97 -0.27 -0.88 -24.35
C GLU A 97 1.12 -1.46 -24.72
N ASP A 98 2.11 -0.57 -24.88
CA ASP A 98 3.49 -0.98 -25.13
C ASP A 98 3.98 -1.91 -24.01
N PRO A 99 4.59 -3.07 -24.32
CA PRO A 99 5.21 -3.95 -23.34
C PRO A 99 6.20 -3.25 -22.39
N LYS A 100 6.80 -2.15 -22.82
CA LYS A 100 7.67 -1.31 -21.98
C LYS A 100 6.91 -0.70 -20.80
N THR A 101 5.63 -0.40 -20.95
CA THR A 101 4.75 0.10 -19.86
C THR A 101 4.64 -0.95 -18.77
N ILE A 102 4.40 -2.21 -19.14
CA ILE A 102 4.31 -3.33 -18.19
C ILE A 102 5.66 -3.55 -17.49
N SER A 103 6.76 -3.52 -18.25
CA SER A 103 8.11 -3.66 -17.68
C SER A 103 8.44 -2.53 -16.70
N ARG A 104 8.03 -1.29 -16.99
CA ARG A 104 8.19 -0.16 -16.07
C ARG A 104 7.38 -0.35 -14.79
N ALA A 105 6.11 -0.70 -14.91
CA ALA A 105 5.26 -0.97 -13.76
C ALA A 105 5.82 -2.09 -12.87
N HIS A 106 6.34 -3.17 -13.49
CA HIS A 106 6.99 -4.27 -12.76
C HIS A 106 8.26 -3.82 -12.03
N LYS A 107 9.09 -3.02 -12.69
CA LYS A 107 10.30 -2.47 -12.07
C LYS A 107 9.96 -1.59 -10.87
N GLU A 108 9.01 -0.67 -11.02
CA GLU A 108 8.55 0.22 -9.93
C GLU A 108 7.93 -0.60 -8.78
N PHE A 109 7.14 -1.63 -9.09
CA PHE A 109 6.60 -2.60 -8.13
C PHE A 109 7.71 -3.24 -7.28
N LEU A 110 8.74 -3.79 -7.91
CA LEU A 110 9.86 -4.43 -7.21
C LEU A 110 10.67 -3.43 -6.36
N TYR A 111 10.89 -2.23 -6.86
CA TYR A 111 11.51 -1.16 -6.08
C TYR A 111 10.71 -0.86 -4.82
N TYR A 112 9.40 -0.69 -4.98
CA TYR A 112 8.54 -0.39 -3.84
C TYR A 112 8.54 -1.52 -2.81
N LEU A 113 8.40 -2.78 -3.25
CA LEU A 113 8.44 -3.94 -2.36
C LEU A 113 9.74 -4.00 -1.55
N VAL A 114 10.89 -3.84 -2.21
CA VAL A 114 12.18 -3.85 -1.53
C VAL A 114 12.34 -2.68 -0.56
N LEU A 115 11.88 -1.48 -0.93
CA LEU A 115 11.92 -0.31 -0.04
C LEU A 115 11.06 -0.51 1.20
N HIS A 116 9.89 -1.13 1.07
CA HIS A 116 9.02 -1.46 2.19
C HIS A 116 9.68 -2.44 3.16
N GLU A 117 10.18 -3.56 2.64
CA GLU A 117 10.88 -4.54 3.48
C GLU A 117 12.15 -3.95 4.12
N MET A 118 12.85 -3.06 3.41
CA MET A 118 13.97 -2.31 3.97
C MET A 118 13.50 -1.42 5.14
N GLY A 119 12.36 -0.78 5.02
CA GLY A 119 11.76 -0.01 6.13
C GLY A 119 11.58 -0.86 7.39
N HIS A 120 11.06 -2.09 7.25
CA HIS A 120 10.96 -3.03 8.38
C HIS A 120 12.32 -3.40 8.97
N THR A 121 13.34 -3.62 8.13
CA THR A 121 14.69 -3.91 8.64
C THR A 121 15.31 -2.75 9.41
N LEU A 122 14.84 -1.53 9.19
CA LEU A 122 15.23 -0.32 9.92
C LEU A 122 14.31 -0.01 11.13
N GLY A 123 13.34 -0.90 11.43
CA GLY A 123 12.45 -0.77 12.58
C GLY A 123 11.19 0.06 12.33
N LEU A 124 10.87 0.42 11.09
CA LEU A 124 9.65 1.13 10.78
C LEU A 124 8.43 0.21 10.82
N ASN A 125 7.35 0.69 11.42
CA ASN A 125 6.03 0.07 11.38
C ASN A 125 5.24 0.53 10.16
N HIS A 126 4.17 -0.21 9.82
CA HIS A 126 3.24 0.21 8.79
C HIS A 126 2.66 1.59 9.06
N ASN A 127 2.50 2.37 7.99
CA ASN A 127 1.87 3.69 8.01
C ASN A 127 0.78 3.77 6.94
N MET A 128 -0.40 3.26 7.27
CA MET A 128 -1.58 3.15 6.39
C MET A 128 -2.30 4.49 6.15
N LYS A 129 -1.70 5.62 6.54
CA LYS A 129 -2.26 6.96 6.35
C LYS A 129 -1.51 7.77 5.31
N SER A 130 -0.40 7.26 4.84
CA SER A 130 0.53 8.01 4.00
C SER A 130 0.16 8.01 2.51
N SER A 131 -0.73 7.11 2.07
CA SER A 131 -1.28 7.04 0.72
C SER A 131 -2.01 8.32 0.28
N GLN A 132 -2.46 9.13 1.23
CA GLN A 132 -3.27 10.34 0.98
C GLN A 132 -2.44 11.64 0.87
N MET A 133 -1.13 11.55 0.73
CA MET A 133 -0.24 12.71 0.66
C MET A 133 -0.52 13.61 -0.55
N LEU A 134 -0.65 13.03 -1.74
CA LEU A 134 -0.75 13.78 -2.99
C LEU A 134 -2.18 13.95 -3.48
N SER A 135 -2.44 15.09 -4.14
CA SER A 135 -3.69 15.32 -4.87
C SER A 135 -3.81 14.40 -6.08
N PRO A 136 -5.03 14.18 -6.62
CA PRO A 136 -5.21 13.39 -7.86
C PRO A 136 -4.37 13.89 -9.04
N THR A 137 -4.13 15.18 -9.13
CA THR A 137 -3.31 15.79 -10.19
C THR A 137 -1.82 15.51 -9.96
N ASP A 138 -1.36 15.65 -8.71
CA ASP A 138 0.05 15.52 -8.36
C ASP A 138 0.54 14.07 -8.43
N LEU A 139 -0.35 13.09 -8.23
CA LEU A 139 -0.05 11.66 -8.38
C LEU A 139 0.53 11.30 -9.77
N HIS A 140 0.20 12.06 -10.79
CA HIS A 140 0.69 11.84 -12.15
C HIS A 140 1.77 12.84 -12.58
N ASN A 141 2.17 13.76 -11.68
CA ASN A 141 3.25 14.70 -11.92
C ASN A 141 4.60 14.10 -11.51
N THR A 142 5.35 13.57 -12.50
CA THR A 142 6.65 12.93 -12.25
C THR A 142 7.68 13.87 -11.65
N ALA A 143 7.61 15.19 -11.92
CA ALA A 143 8.51 16.16 -11.29
C ALA A 143 8.30 16.27 -9.76
N ILE A 144 7.10 15.94 -9.28
CA ILE A 144 6.78 15.86 -7.85
C ILE A 144 7.14 14.47 -7.33
N THR A 145 6.61 13.41 -7.96
CA THR A 145 6.73 12.04 -7.44
C THR A 145 8.16 11.50 -7.47
N GLU A 146 8.99 11.94 -8.42
CA GLU A 146 10.42 11.62 -8.45
C GLU A 146 11.24 12.37 -7.40
N LYS A 147 10.71 13.49 -6.86
CA LYS A 147 11.38 14.27 -5.84
C LYS A 147 11.05 13.79 -4.43
N ILE A 148 9.76 13.60 -4.12
CA ILE A 148 9.29 13.37 -2.74
C ILE A 148 8.59 12.00 -2.55
N GLY A 149 8.57 11.14 -3.57
CA GLY A 149 7.80 9.90 -3.56
C GLY A 149 6.35 10.09 -4.00
N LEU A 150 5.68 8.98 -4.28
CA LEU A 150 4.26 8.94 -4.66
C LEU A 150 3.34 9.01 -3.43
N ILE A 151 3.83 8.54 -2.29
CA ILE A 151 3.15 8.42 -1.00
C ILE A 151 4.07 8.91 0.12
N GLY A 152 3.51 9.26 1.27
CA GLY A 152 4.23 9.82 2.40
C GLY A 152 5.20 8.86 3.09
N SER A 153 4.96 7.55 2.96
CA SER A 153 5.82 6.49 3.51
C SER A 153 5.78 5.24 2.64
N VAL A 154 6.92 4.59 2.47
CA VAL A 154 7.02 3.26 1.84
C VAL A 154 6.34 2.16 2.69
N MET A 155 5.95 2.47 3.91
CA MET A 155 5.31 1.55 4.85
C MET A 155 3.79 1.46 4.70
N ASP A 156 3.20 2.05 3.66
CA ASP A 156 1.77 1.98 3.34
C ASP A 156 1.45 0.80 2.40
N TYR A 157 0.16 0.53 2.15
CA TYR A 157 -0.34 -0.46 1.19
C TYR A 157 -1.28 0.21 0.17
N PRO A 158 -0.76 1.11 -0.68
CA PRO A 158 -1.58 1.88 -1.60
C PRO A 158 -2.08 1.06 -2.78
N ALA A 159 -3.13 1.54 -3.42
CA ALA A 159 -3.51 1.08 -4.75
C ALA A 159 -2.43 1.43 -5.78
N ILE A 160 -2.28 0.62 -6.84
CA ILE A 160 -1.47 1.01 -8.00
C ILE A 160 -1.99 2.31 -8.61
N ASN A 161 -1.10 3.24 -8.92
CA ASN A 161 -1.49 4.51 -9.55
C ASN A 161 -1.75 4.33 -11.04
N LEU A 162 -3.02 4.32 -11.44
CA LEU A 162 -3.43 4.18 -12.85
C LEU A 162 -4.20 5.43 -13.29
N ALA A 163 -3.76 6.02 -14.37
CA ALA A 163 -4.49 7.11 -15.02
C ALA A 163 -5.55 6.56 -15.99
N THR A 164 -6.78 7.10 -15.92
CA THR A 164 -7.81 6.83 -16.92
C THR A 164 -7.38 7.36 -18.30
N ASP A 165 -6.77 8.53 -18.33
CA ASP A 165 -6.10 9.11 -19.50
C ASP A 165 -4.63 8.67 -19.50
N LYS A 166 -4.30 7.72 -20.35
CA LYS A 166 -2.96 7.13 -20.47
C LYS A 166 -1.85 8.13 -20.75
N THR A 167 -2.17 9.22 -21.44
CA THR A 167 -1.18 10.28 -21.78
C THR A 167 -0.68 11.01 -20.53
N LYS A 168 -1.41 10.87 -19.41
CA LYS A 168 -1.06 11.47 -18.12
C LYS A 168 -0.46 10.47 -17.13
N GLN A 169 -0.22 9.22 -17.54
CA GLN A 169 0.30 8.20 -16.64
C GLN A 169 1.68 8.58 -16.08
N GLY A 170 1.73 8.88 -14.78
CA GLY A 170 2.95 9.07 -14.00
C GLY A 170 3.54 7.75 -13.50
N ASN A 171 4.20 7.77 -12.34
CA ASN A 171 4.70 6.56 -11.68
C ASN A 171 3.54 5.64 -11.28
N PHE A 172 3.72 4.33 -11.43
CA PHE A 172 2.76 3.31 -10.98
C PHE A 172 2.86 3.03 -9.49
N TYR A 173 4.09 3.03 -8.97
CA TYR A 173 4.42 2.85 -7.58
C TYR A 173 5.48 3.85 -7.13
N THR A 174 5.60 4.07 -5.83
CA THR A 174 6.71 4.87 -5.29
C THR A 174 8.04 4.13 -5.49
N THR A 175 9.06 4.87 -5.87
CA THR A 175 10.44 4.35 -6.04
C THR A 175 11.42 5.06 -5.12
N LYS A 176 10.90 5.82 -4.15
CA LYS A 176 11.68 6.58 -3.18
C LYS A 176 10.99 6.58 -1.82
N PRO A 177 11.76 6.71 -0.72
CA PRO A 177 11.21 7.01 0.59
C PRO A 177 10.40 8.31 0.55
N GLY A 178 9.30 8.32 1.30
CA GLY A 178 8.48 9.51 1.46
C GLY A 178 8.96 10.43 2.58
N PRO A 179 8.32 11.59 2.76
CA PRO A 179 8.68 12.56 3.81
C PRO A 179 8.63 11.96 5.22
N TYR A 180 7.63 11.10 5.49
CA TYR A 180 7.51 10.41 6.79
C TYR A 180 8.72 9.50 7.05
N ASP A 181 9.15 8.72 6.06
CA ASP A 181 10.27 7.80 6.21
C ASP A 181 11.55 8.57 6.56
N LEU A 182 11.82 9.65 5.82
CA LEU A 182 12.99 10.50 6.06
C LEU A 182 12.97 11.11 7.45
N TRP A 183 11.80 11.56 7.91
CA TRP A 183 11.63 12.12 9.26
C TRP A 183 11.81 11.06 10.35
N ALA A 184 11.24 9.87 10.16
CA ALA A 184 11.34 8.77 11.11
C ALA A 184 12.78 8.24 11.22
N ILE A 185 13.50 8.16 10.10
CA ILE A 185 14.92 7.77 10.08
C ILE A 185 15.80 8.88 10.69
N GLU A 186 15.50 10.16 10.44
CA GLU A 186 16.21 11.25 11.10
C GLU A 186 16.05 11.14 12.62
N PHE A 187 14.85 10.87 13.13
CA PHE A 187 14.60 10.69 14.55
C PHE A 187 15.35 9.49 15.14
N GLY A 188 15.32 8.35 14.46
CA GLY A 188 15.85 7.09 14.99
C GLY A 188 17.36 6.90 14.83
N TYR A 189 18.00 7.58 13.87
CA TYR A 189 19.36 7.27 13.46
C TYR A 189 20.33 8.43 13.43
N LYS A 190 19.85 9.67 13.60
CA LYS A 190 20.74 10.82 13.65
C LYS A 190 21.49 10.85 14.96
N GLU A 191 22.83 10.92 14.88
CA GLU A 191 23.69 11.02 16.03
C GLU A 191 23.75 12.45 16.57
N PHE A 192 23.72 12.58 17.89
CA PHE A 192 23.82 13.85 18.61
C PHE A 192 24.83 13.76 19.74
N ASP A 193 25.34 14.90 20.21
CA ASP A 193 26.05 14.99 21.49
C ASP A 193 25.06 14.74 22.64
N GLU A 194 25.44 13.91 23.61
CA GLU A 194 24.60 13.55 24.77
C GLU A 194 23.96 14.76 25.47
N LYS A 195 24.67 15.91 25.50
CA LYS A 195 24.17 17.11 26.15
C LYS A 195 23.08 17.85 25.38
N THR A 196 22.99 17.62 24.08
CA THR A 196 22.03 18.29 23.16
C THR A 196 20.97 17.36 22.61
N GLU A 197 21.12 16.05 22.78
CA GLU A 197 20.28 15.02 22.17
C GLU A 197 18.80 15.27 22.40
N GLU A 198 18.37 15.48 23.66
CA GLU A 198 16.96 15.70 23.97
C GLU A 198 16.39 16.92 23.25
N ALA A 199 17.13 18.04 23.24
CA ALA A 199 16.71 19.25 22.57
C ALA A 199 16.63 19.10 21.04
N GLU A 200 17.57 18.37 20.45
CA GLU A 200 17.57 18.10 19.01
C GLU A 200 16.45 17.13 18.62
N LEU A 201 16.18 16.08 19.41
CA LEU A 201 15.04 15.18 19.22
C LEU A 201 13.71 15.94 19.32
N GLN A 202 13.55 16.87 20.27
CA GLN A 202 12.36 17.71 20.37
C GLN A 202 12.17 18.60 19.13
N LYS A 203 13.23 19.09 18.50
CA LYS A 203 13.12 19.84 17.23
C LYS A 203 12.61 18.94 16.10
N ILE A 204 13.07 17.67 16.02
CA ILE A 204 12.58 16.71 15.03
C ILE A 204 11.10 16.42 15.30
N LEU A 205 10.74 16.13 16.55
CA LEU A 205 9.35 15.81 16.94
C LEU A 205 8.39 16.99 16.77
N SER A 206 8.86 18.23 16.89
CA SER A 206 8.01 19.40 16.68
C SER A 206 7.40 19.50 15.28
N ARG A 207 7.97 18.79 14.31
CA ARG A 207 7.44 18.68 12.93
C ARG A 207 6.32 17.66 12.77
N SER A 208 6.02 16.85 13.79
CA SER A 208 5.04 15.74 13.71
C SER A 208 3.61 16.16 13.34
N THR A 209 3.29 17.45 13.41
CA THR A 209 2.01 18.03 12.99
C THR A 209 1.96 18.39 11.49
N ASP A 210 3.06 18.23 10.75
CA ASP A 210 3.05 18.41 9.29
C ASP A 210 2.17 17.32 8.64
N PRO A 211 1.19 17.70 7.81
CA PRO A 211 0.33 16.72 7.12
C PRO A 211 1.09 15.67 6.30
N ASN A 212 2.26 15.99 5.77
CA ASN A 212 3.11 15.03 5.03
C ASN A 212 3.75 13.97 5.94
N LEU A 213 3.74 14.19 7.25
CA LEU A 213 4.24 13.27 8.28
C LEU A 213 3.10 12.52 8.98
N ALA A 214 1.89 12.53 8.40
CA ALA A 214 0.75 11.85 8.98
C ALA A 214 1.03 10.35 9.17
N PHE A 215 0.61 9.83 10.33
CA PHE A 215 0.80 8.44 10.71
C PHE A 215 -0.49 7.78 11.16
N GLY A 216 -0.71 6.56 10.72
CA GLY A 216 -1.78 5.68 11.17
C GLY A 216 -1.37 4.22 10.99
N ASN A 217 -1.32 3.48 12.08
CA ASN A 217 -0.85 2.09 12.10
C ASN A 217 -2.02 1.12 11.89
N ASP A 218 -1.80 0.03 11.17
CA ASP A 218 -2.79 -1.04 10.99
C ASP A 218 -3.17 -1.71 12.32
N ALA A 219 -2.20 -1.92 13.21
CA ALA A 219 -2.44 -2.55 14.50
C ALA A 219 -3.32 -1.70 15.42
N ASP A 220 -3.14 -0.37 15.42
CA ASP A 220 -3.81 0.53 16.33
C ASP A 220 -5.09 1.14 15.74
N ASP A 221 -5.08 1.45 14.46
CA ASP A 221 -6.12 2.25 13.82
C ASP A 221 -7.10 1.44 12.96
N MET A 222 -6.74 0.20 12.57
CA MET A 222 -7.57 -0.63 11.69
C MET A 222 -8.23 -1.84 12.37
N ARG A 223 -7.80 -2.24 13.57
CA ARG A 223 -8.34 -3.42 14.27
C ARG A 223 -9.60 -3.12 15.09
N SER A 224 -10.50 -4.11 15.18
CA SER A 224 -11.70 -4.08 16.05
C SER A 224 -11.34 -4.28 17.55
N PRO A 225 -12.24 -3.89 18.48
CA PRO A 225 -13.45 -3.11 18.33
C PRO A 225 -13.17 -1.60 18.37
N GLY A 226 -14.04 -0.81 17.73
CA GLY A 226 -13.98 0.66 17.76
C GLY A 226 -12.84 1.29 16.96
N LYS A 227 -12.06 0.48 16.24
CA LYS A 227 -10.99 0.88 15.34
C LYS A 227 -11.52 1.04 13.92
N ALA A 228 -10.67 1.47 13.00
CA ALA A 228 -11.04 1.73 11.61
C ALA A 228 -12.04 2.90 11.44
N ILE A 229 -12.00 3.87 12.33
CA ILE A 229 -12.88 5.05 12.32
C ILE A 229 -12.36 6.12 11.35
N ASP A 230 -11.03 6.32 11.29
CA ASP A 230 -10.40 7.27 10.37
C ASP A 230 -10.34 6.65 8.96
N PRO A 231 -11.11 7.18 7.98
CA PRO A 231 -11.10 6.66 6.62
C PRO A 231 -9.78 6.85 5.88
N ARG A 232 -8.86 7.65 6.43
CA ARG A 232 -7.52 7.87 5.87
C ARG A 232 -6.53 6.77 6.25
N VAL A 233 -6.86 5.92 7.24
CA VAL A 233 -6.03 4.78 7.65
C VAL A 233 -6.62 3.54 7.00
N MET A 234 -6.16 3.23 5.80
CA MET A 234 -6.77 2.21 4.94
C MET A 234 -5.70 1.54 4.06
N VAL A 235 -6.01 0.38 3.53
CA VAL A 235 -5.26 -0.28 2.45
C VAL A 235 -5.99 -0.12 1.12
N ASN A 236 -5.26 -0.17 0.02
CA ASN A 236 -5.79 -0.06 -1.34
C ASN A 236 -6.44 1.29 -1.68
N ASP A 237 -6.25 2.31 -0.87
CA ASP A 237 -6.59 3.68 -1.21
C ASP A 237 -5.38 4.43 -1.81
N LEU A 238 -5.62 5.57 -2.39
CA LEU A 238 -4.59 6.46 -2.91
C LEU A 238 -5.18 7.86 -3.10
N SER A 239 -4.34 8.91 -2.94
CA SER A 239 -4.72 10.30 -3.10
C SER A 239 -5.41 10.94 -1.90
N SER A 240 -5.21 12.23 -1.72
CA SER A 240 -5.95 13.07 -0.76
C SER A 240 -7.46 13.13 -1.05
N ASP A 241 -7.88 12.71 -2.25
CA ASP A 241 -9.27 12.43 -2.61
C ASP A 241 -9.46 10.94 -2.89
N ALA A 242 -9.44 10.12 -1.84
CA ALA A 242 -9.59 8.67 -1.96
C ALA A 242 -10.96 8.26 -2.55
N ILE A 243 -12.02 9.02 -2.32
CA ILE A 243 -13.34 8.77 -2.94
C ILE A 243 -13.24 8.94 -4.46
N GLY A 244 -12.63 10.04 -4.93
CA GLY A 244 -12.42 10.28 -6.35
C GLY A 244 -11.48 9.27 -7.00
N ASN A 245 -10.42 8.88 -6.31
CA ASN A 245 -9.52 7.82 -6.79
C ASN A 245 -10.25 6.47 -6.92
N ALA A 246 -11.07 6.10 -5.94
CA ALA A 246 -11.90 4.90 -6.00
C ALA A 246 -12.89 4.97 -7.17
N GLU A 247 -13.51 6.13 -7.43
CA GLU A 247 -14.41 6.31 -8.57
C GLU A 247 -13.68 6.12 -9.91
N GLU A 248 -12.48 6.68 -10.08
CA GLU A 248 -11.66 6.44 -11.27
C GLU A 248 -11.30 4.95 -11.42
N ARG A 249 -11.00 4.26 -10.33
CA ARG A 249 -10.74 2.83 -10.34
C ARG A 249 -11.96 2.01 -10.77
N PHE A 250 -13.17 2.35 -10.30
CA PHE A 250 -14.41 1.72 -10.77
C PHE A 250 -14.60 1.92 -12.27
N LYS A 251 -14.34 3.11 -12.80
CA LYS A 251 -14.41 3.39 -14.25
C LYS A 251 -13.43 2.52 -15.03
N ILE A 252 -12.18 2.41 -14.57
CA ILE A 252 -11.17 1.55 -15.18
C ILE A 252 -11.64 0.10 -15.19
N VAL A 253 -12.05 -0.47 -14.05
CA VAL A 253 -12.55 -1.86 -13.98
C VAL A 253 -13.73 -2.07 -14.92
N ASN A 254 -14.69 -1.16 -14.94
CA ASN A 254 -15.85 -1.26 -15.83
C ASN A 254 -15.49 -1.17 -17.31
N SER A 255 -14.41 -0.47 -17.66
CA SER A 255 -13.94 -0.35 -19.05
C SER A 255 -13.26 -1.59 -19.59
N ILE A 256 -12.60 -2.36 -18.70
CA ILE A 256 -11.81 -3.55 -19.10
C ILE A 256 -12.56 -4.87 -18.90
N MET A 257 -13.47 -4.94 -17.92
CA MET A 257 -14.21 -6.17 -17.60
C MET A 257 -14.92 -6.79 -18.84
N PRO A 258 -15.63 -6.06 -19.70
CA PRO A 258 -16.27 -6.62 -20.89
C PRO A 258 -15.29 -7.17 -21.93
N LYS A 259 -14.05 -6.69 -21.92
CA LYS A 259 -13.02 -7.04 -22.90
C LYS A 259 -12.23 -8.29 -22.51
N LEU A 260 -12.33 -8.76 -21.25
CA LEU A 260 -11.55 -9.89 -20.74
C LEU A 260 -11.72 -11.16 -21.58
N LYS A 261 -12.96 -11.50 -21.93
CA LYS A 261 -13.23 -12.73 -22.70
C LYS A 261 -12.51 -12.71 -24.05
N GLY A 262 -12.53 -11.58 -24.77
CA GLY A 262 -11.84 -11.45 -26.06
C GLY A 262 -10.31 -11.55 -25.94
N LYS A 263 -9.75 -11.13 -24.78
CA LYS A 263 -8.30 -11.15 -24.56
C LYS A 263 -7.79 -12.50 -24.06
N TYR A 264 -8.48 -13.12 -23.09
CA TYR A 264 -8.01 -14.28 -22.33
C TYR A 264 -8.82 -15.57 -22.59
N SER A 265 -9.55 -15.65 -23.69
CA SER A 265 -10.28 -16.85 -24.09
C SER A 265 -9.88 -17.21 -25.51
N LYS A 266 -8.83 -18.02 -25.64
CA LYS A 266 -8.34 -18.49 -26.92
C LYS A 266 -8.72 -19.96 -27.13
N ASN A 267 -8.91 -20.34 -28.40
CA ASN A 267 -9.30 -21.72 -28.74
C ASN A 267 -8.20 -22.70 -28.30
N GLY A 268 -8.58 -23.72 -27.55
CA GLY A 268 -7.66 -24.73 -27.01
C GLY A 268 -7.00 -24.40 -25.69
N GLU A 269 -7.18 -23.17 -25.15
CA GLU A 269 -6.66 -22.80 -23.84
C GLU A 269 -7.71 -22.96 -22.71
N SER A 270 -7.23 -23.13 -21.48
CA SER A 270 -8.08 -23.18 -20.30
C SER A 270 -8.68 -21.81 -19.99
N TYR A 271 -9.88 -21.78 -19.39
CA TYR A 271 -10.47 -20.54 -18.84
C TYR A 271 -9.83 -20.07 -17.53
N ALA A 272 -8.79 -20.73 -17.03
CA ALA A 272 -8.19 -20.42 -15.73
C ALA A 272 -7.68 -18.98 -15.64
N GLU A 273 -6.96 -18.49 -16.66
CA GLU A 273 -6.47 -17.10 -16.66
C GLU A 273 -7.62 -16.08 -16.73
N LEU A 274 -8.60 -16.30 -17.63
CA LEU A 274 -9.78 -15.43 -17.72
C LEU A 274 -10.48 -15.32 -16.36
N ARG A 275 -10.64 -16.43 -15.67
CA ARG A 275 -11.28 -16.50 -14.36
C ARG A 275 -10.47 -15.78 -13.29
N SER A 276 -9.15 -15.98 -13.23
CA SER A 276 -8.27 -15.28 -12.31
C SER A 276 -8.37 -13.75 -12.48
N ARG A 277 -8.29 -13.28 -13.74
CA ARG A 277 -8.43 -11.85 -14.07
C ARG A 277 -9.81 -11.30 -13.69
N PHE A 278 -10.87 -12.05 -13.92
CA PHE A 278 -12.24 -11.69 -13.55
C PHE A 278 -12.39 -11.57 -12.02
N ASN A 279 -11.89 -12.55 -11.26
CA ASN A 279 -11.95 -12.55 -9.81
C ASN A 279 -11.14 -11.39 -9.21
N MET A 280 -9.95 -11.13 -9.74
CA MET A 280 -9.12 -9.99 -9.33
C MET A 280 -9.86 -8.66 -9.56
N LEU A 281 -10.50 -8.45 -10.70
CA LEU A 281 -11.25 -7.22 -10.97
C LEU A 281 -12.46 -7.06 -10.03
N ASN A 282 -13.15 -8.14 -9.68
CA ASN A 282 -14.19 -8.09 -8.66
C ASN A 282 -13.62 -7.79 -7.27
N GLY A 283 -12.42 -8.30 -6.96
CA GLY A 283 -11.66 -7.92 -5.77
C GLY A 283 -11.39 -6.42 -5.72
N GLN A 284 -10.93 -5.84 -6.83
CA GLN A 284 -10.71 -4.39 -6.92
C GLN A 284 -11.99 -3.58 -6.65
N ARG A 285 -13.15 -4.02 -7.17
CA ARG A 285 -14.44 -3.37 -6.87
C ARG A 285 -14.76 -3.41 -5.38
N ARG A 286 -14.59 -4.58 -4.72
CA ARG A 286 -14.81 -4.71 -3.28
C ARG A 286 -13.88 -3.79 -2.48
N ASN A 287 -12.60 -3.73 -2.84
CA ASN A 287 -11.63 -2.87 -2.19
C ASN A 287 -12.04 -1.39 -2.30
N MET A 288 -12.43 -0.95 -3.49
CA MET A 288 -12.89 0.44 -3.68
C MET A 288 -14.18 0.74 -2.92
N ALA A 289 -15.12 -0.19 -2.88
CA ALA A 289 -16.33 -0.05 -2.07
C ALA A 289 -16.00 0.04 -0.57
N ALA A 290 -15.04 -0.75 -0.09
CA ALA A 290 -14.56 -0.69 1.29
C ALA A 290 -13.91 0.67 1.61
N VAL A 291 -13.03 1.19 0.73
CA VAL A 291 -12.42 2.53 0.88
C VAL A 291 -13.50 3.61 0.99
N VAL A 292 -14.45 3.62 0.05
CA VAL A 292 -15.50 4.66 0.00
C VAL A 292 -16.45 4.56 1.19
N SER A 293 -16.84 3.34 1.59
CA SER A 293 -17.79 3.13 2.70
C SER A 293 -17.31 3.70 4.03
N ARG A 294 -16.00 3.73 4.27
CA ARG A 294 -15.41 4.25 5.51
C ARG A 294 -15.59 5.76 5.69
N TYR A 295 -15.88 6.49 4.62
CA TYR A 295 -16.22 7.92 4.73
C TYR A 295 -17.61 8.15 5.30
N VAL A 296 -18.53 7.17 5.25
CA VAL A 296 -19.88 7.27 5.83
C VAL A 296 -19.82 7.05 7.34
N GLY A 297 -20.06 8.11 8.10
CA GLY A 297 -19.93 8.07 9.56
C GLY A 297 -18.48 8.10 10.08
N GLY A 298 -17.48 8.25 9.22
CA GLY A 298 -16.07 8.30 9.57
C GLY A 298 -15.69 9.55 10.37
N VAL A 299 -14.59 9.45 11.11
CA VAL A 299 -13.99 10.55 11.88
C VAL A 299 -12.51 10.61 11.59
N PHE A 300 -12.03 11.77 11.15
CA PHE A 300 -10.59 12.03 11.03
C PHE A 300 -9.97 12.17 12.42
N ILE A 301 -8.88 11.44 12.66
CA ILE A 301 -8.18 11.42 13.94
C ILE A 301 -6.78 12.01 13.74
N ASP A 302 -6.51 13.14 14.43
CA ASP A 302 -5.20 13.78 14.40
C ASP A 302 -4.57 13.78 15.80
N ARG A 303 -3.35 13.24 15.90
CA ARG A 303 -2.66 12.92 17.15
C ARG A 303 -1.65 13.98 17.54
N SER A 304 -2.09 15.25 17.61
CA SER A 304 -1.25 16.31 18.18
C SER A 304 -1.31 16.31 19.71
N PHE A 305 -0.20 16.67 20.35
CA PHE A 305 -0.14 16.88 21.81
C PHE A 305 -0.57 18.28 22.18
N VAL A 306 -1.03 18.45 23.42
CA VAL A 306 -1.35 19.77 23.97
C VAL A 306 -0.10 20.66 23.91
N GLY A 307 -0.26 21.85 23.37
CA GLY A 307 0.84 22.80 23.22
C GLY A 307 1.65 22.69 21.92
N GLN A 308 1.40 21.65 21.10
CA GLN A 308 1.96 21.61 19.76
C GLN A 308 1.27 22.60 18.82
N ASN A 309 2.02 23.07 17.83
CA ASN A 309 1.50 23.98 16.80
C ASN A 309 0.64 23.20 15.79
N SER A 310 -0.58 22.84 16.21
CA SER A 310 -1.55 22.16 15.37
C SER A 310 -2.80 23.01 15.20
N THR A 311 -3.24 23.17 13.95
CA THR A 311 -4.48 23.88 13.60
C THR A 311 -5.69 22.94 13.51
N VAL A 312 -5.45 21.61 13.61
CA VAL A 312 -6.50 20.59 13.47
C VAL A 312 -7.01 20.12 14.83
N LYS A 313 -8.29 19.77 14.87
CA LYS A 313 -8.90 19.18 16.06
C LYS A 313 -8.54 17.70 16.14
N PRO A 314 -8.37 17.12 17.35
CA PRO A 314 -8.07 15.70 17.52
C PRO A 314 -9.08 14.78 16.84
N PHE A 315 -10.35 15.18 16.81
CA PHE A 315 -11.44 14.44 16.17
C PHE A 315 -12.25 15.38 15.30
N THR A 316 -12.33 15.07 14.01
CA THR A 316 -13.11 15.85 13.04
C THR A 316 -14.00 14.89 12.25
N PRO A 317 -15.35 14.93 12.42
CA PRO A 317 -16.25 14.11 11.62
C PRO A 317 -16.05 14.37 10.13
N VAL A 318 -16.12 13.31 9.32
CA VAL A 318 -16.15 13.45 7.87
C VAL A 318 -17.31 14.37 7.48
N SER A 319 -17.03 15.33 6.62
CA SER A 319 -18.03 16.35 6.24
C SER A 319 -19.29 15.72 5.60
N LYS A 320 -20.45 16.31 5.80
CA LYS A 320 -21.70 15.85 5.16
C LYS A 320 -21.59 15.77 3.64
N VAL A 321 -20.80 16.65 3.02
CA VAL A 321 -20.54 16.65 1.57
C VAL A 321 -19.79 15.39 1.15
N GLN A 322 -18.73 15.04 1.86
CA GLN A 322 -17.95 13.83 1.58
C GLN A 322 -18.77 12.56 1.86
N GLN A 323 -19.53 12.51 2.96
CA GLN A 323 -20.41 11.38 3.26
C GLN A 323 -21.47 11.17 2.15
N LYS A 324 -22.12 12.25 1.71
CA LYS A 324 -23.10 12.20 0.62
C LYS A 324 -22.46 11.72 -0.67
N ARG A 325 -21.29 12.27 -1.04
CA ARG A 325 -20.52 11.83 -2.22
C ARG A 325 -20.16 10.33 -2.13
N ALA A 326 -19.74 9.85 -0.96
CA ALA A 326 -19.45 8.44 -0.75
C ALA A 326 -20.66 7.56 -1.03
N ILE A 327 -21.84 7.92 -0.50
CA ILE A 327 -23.10 7.20 -0.76
C ILE A 327 -23.47 7.24 -2.25
N GLU A 328 -23.31 8.39 -2.91
CA GLU A 328 -23.58 8.53 -4.35
C GLU A 328 -22.68 7.62 -5.19
N VAL A 329 -21.38 7.54 -4.86
CA VAL A 329 -20.44 6.64 -5.55
C VAL A 329 -20.80 5.17 -5.31
N LEU A 330 -21.11 4.77 -4.07
CA LEU A 330 -21.51 3.39 -3.76
C LEU A 330 -22.81 2.98 -4.45
N ASN A 331 -23.75 3.90 -4.61
CA ASN A 331 -25.02 3.62 -5.33
C ASN A 331 -24.82 3.52 -6.85
N LYS A 332 -23.79 4.16 -7.38
CA LYS A 332 -23.53 4.21 -8.84
C LYS A 332 -22.79 2.98 -9.35
N TYR A 333 -21.91 2.38 -8.54
CA TYR A 333 -21.00 1.34 -8.97
C TYR A 333 -21.21 0.00 -8.24
#